data_21c529573a810c0854dd2986a4c8d29a
#
_entry.id   21c529573a810c0854dd2986a4c8d29a
#
_cell.length_a   1.000
_cell.length_b   1.000
_cell.length_c   1.000
_cell.angle_alpha   90.00
_cell.angle_beta   90.00
_cell.angle_gamma   90.00
#
_symmetry.space_group_name_H-M   'P 1'
#
loop_
_entity.id
_entity.type
_entity.pdbx_description
1 polymer ?
#
loop_
_entity_poly.entity_id
_entity_poly.type
_entity_poly.pdbx_seq_one_letter_code
_entity_poly.pdbx_strand_id
1 'polypeptide(L)'
;MQKRHSIRHLAWRGGVAAASTAMMFSGLYPLLPHAWRAVKGPRPARALRIALAEWGMSALVSATRPAGFLALPGAQVRGPRPVIVMHGYAMNRANFVVLASRLARAGLGPIVGFEYWTLGRTAAGARQLGWFVDEVRERTGAAEVDLIGHSMGGVVGRYYITLAGGDRFVKNLVTIGSPHWGTDVSAIGVGHPTRELLFGSKLVARLTAAPPPEHARLTTILSQADALVPAESQPEIAGAERIVYDDLGHVALLGSRRVAQAIIDRLRR
;
A
#
# COMPACT_ATOMS: atom_id res chain seq x y z
N MET A 1 16.35 11.45 -28.69
CA MET A 1 15.23 11.82 -27.83
C MET A 1 15.14 11.04 -26.52
N GLN A 2 15.74 9.85 -26.40
CA GLN A 2 15.66 8.94 -25.25
C GLN A 2 16.36 9.40 -23.95
N LYS A 3 17.45 10.19 -24.03
CA LYS A 3 18.20 10.67 -22.85
C LYS A 3 17.49 11.74 -21.99
N ARG A 4 16.60 12.53 -22.57
CA ARG A 4 15.86 13.58 -21.82
C ARG A 4 14.76 13.04 -20.92
N HIS A 5 14.18 11.88 -21.22
CA HIS A 5 13.20 11.23 -20.35
C HIS A 5 13.85 10.65 -19.08
N SER A 6 15.06 10.13 -19.17
CA SER A 6 15.79 9.55 -18.03
C SER A 6 16.13 10.58 -16.94
N ILE A 7 16.56 11.80 -17.32
CA ILE A 7 16.97 12.84 -16.36
C ILE A 7 15.74 13.46 -15.65
N ARG A 8 14.64 13.64 -16.36
CA ARG A 8 13.38 14.09 -15.75
C ARG A 8 12.83 13.06 -14.76
N HIS A 9 12.90 11.77 -15.05
CA HIS A 9 12.56 10.70 -14.12
C HIS A 9 13.45 10.66 -12.88
N LEU A 10 14.76 10.92 -13.03
CA LEU A 10 15.70 10.93 -11.90
C LEU A 10 15.49 12.15 -10.99
N ALA A 11 15.31 13.33 -11.56
CA ALA A 11 15.02 14.57 -10.83
C ALA A 11 13.67 14.51 -10.12
N TRP A 12 12.66 13.92 -10.77
CA TRP A 12 11.34 13.68 -10.18
C TRP A 12 11.42 12.69 -9.01
N ARG A 13 12.19 11.60 -9.15
CA ARG A 13 12.45 10.61 -8.09
C ARG A 13 13.16 11.23 -6.87
N GLY A 14 14.14 12.09 -7.10
CA GLY A 14 14.85 12.82 -6.03
C GLY A 14 13.93 13.80 -5.29
N GLY A 15 13.09 14.54 -6.00
CA GLY A 15 12.11 15.47 -5.42
C GLY A 15 11.03 14.76 -4.59
N VAL A 16 10.52 13.62 -5.08
CA VAL A 16 9.56 12.78 -4.34
C VAL A 16 10.18 12.23 -3.06
N ALA A 17 11.43 11.73 -3.12
CA ALA A 17 12.12 11.22 -1.95
C ALA A 17 12.34 12.30 -0.88
N ALA A 18 12.78 13.50 -1.29
CA ALA A 18 13.02 14.63 -0.38
C ALA A 18 11.74 15.16 0.26
N ALA A 19 10.67 15.37 -0.52
CA ALA A 19 9.38 15.80 0.00
C ALA A 19 8.77 14.76 0.95
N SER A 20 8.88 13.48 0.60
CA SER A 20 8.47 12.38 1.45
C SER A 20 9.24 12.34 2.78
N THR A 21 10.54 12.62 2.78
CA THR A 21 11.38 12.62 3.99
C THR A 21 10.97 13.75 4.94
N ALA A 22 10.74 14.96 4.43
CA ALA A 22 10.30 16.09 5.24
C ALA A 22 8.94 15.84 5.93
N MET A 23 8.01 15.15 5.25
CA MET A 23 6.68 14.83 5.81
C MET A 23 6.70 13.72 6.85
N MET A 24 7.71 12.86 6.90
CA MET A 24 7.79 11.80 7.91
C MET A 24 8.52 12.19 9.20
N PHE A 25 9.17 13.35 9.28
CA PHE A 25 9.50 13.92 10.60
C PHE A 25 8.23 14.21 11.42
N SER A 26 7.06 14.30 10.78
CA SER A 26 5.75 14.20 11.45
C SER A 26 5.35 12.75 11.82
N GLY A 27 6.18 11.76 11.55
CA GLY A 27 5.94 10.33 11.78
C GLY A 27 5.89 9.87 13.24
N LEU A 28 5.99 10.78 14.19
CA LEU A 28 5.56 10.57 15.57
C LEU A 28 4.03 10.43 15.69
N TYR A 29 3.27 10.88 14.70
CA TYR A 29 1.81 10.91 14.75
C TYR A 29 1.15 9.53 14.90
N PRO A 30 1.56 8.46 14.20
CA PRO A 30 0.98 7.13 14.39
C PRO A 30 1.30 6.54 15.78
N LEU A 31 2.33 7.06 16.47
CA LEU A 31 2.77 6.55 17.76
C LEU A 31 1.96 7.10 18.92
N LEU A 32 1.46 8.33 18.84
CA LEU A 32 0.74 8.99 19.91
C LEU A 32 -0.50 8.22 20.39
N PRO A 33 -1.39 7.70 19.50
CA PRO A 33 -2.53 6.91 19.93
C PRO A 33 -2.13 5.59 20.60
N HIS A 34 -1.05 4.94 20.13
CA HIS A 34 -0.56 3.70 20.73
C HIS A 34 0.12 3.95 22.08
N ALA A 35 0.92 4.99 22.20
CA ALA A 35 1.53 5.40 23.45
C ALA A 35 0.46 5.77 24.49
N TRP A 36 -0.55 6.54 24.09
CA TRP A 36 -1.67 6.88 24.97
C TRP A 36 -2.46 5.65 25.46
N ARG A 37 -2.76 4.70 24.56
CA ARG A 37 -3.40 3.44 24.93
C ARG A 37 -2.52 2.55 25.80
N ALA A 38 -1.20 2.60 25.64
CA ALA A 38 -0.25 1.90 26.49
C ALA A 38 -0.27 2.44 27.93
N VAL A 39 -0.40 3.76 28.11
CA VAL A 39 -0.41 4.41 29.43
C VAL A 39 -1.76 4.29 30.14
N LYS A 40 -2.87 4.42 29.42
CA LYS A 40 -4.23 4.52 30.00
C LYS A 40 -5.17 3.38 29.67
N GLY A 41 -4.77 2.42 28.86
CA GLY A 41 -5.65 1.33 28.42
C GLY A 41 -5.68 0.13 29.40
N PRO A 42 -6.70 -0.75 29.28
CA PRO A 42 -6.88 -1.89 30.19
C PRO A 42 -5.84 -3.02 29.99
N ARG A 43 -5.03 -2.96 28.94
CA ARG A 43 -4.01 -3.97 28.60
C ARG A 43 -2.69 -3.32 28.19
N PRO A 44 -1.97 -2.66 29.14
CA PRO A 44 -0.81 -1.85 28.84
C PRO A 44 0.33 -2.63 28.15
N ALA A 45 0.60 -3.86 28.57
CA ALA A 45 1.66 -4.69 27.96
C ALA A 45 1.37 -5.02 26.48
N ARG A 46 0.10 -5.25 26.12
CA ARG A 46 -0.30 -5.46 24.71
C ARG A 46 -0.14 -4.18 23.91
N ALA A 47 -0.63 -3.06 24.42
CA ALA A 47 -0.52 -1.77 23.75
C ALA A 47 0.95 -1.36 23.56
N LEU A 48 1.81 -1.61 24.55
CA LEU A 48 3.26 -1.37 24.44
C LEU A 48 3.91 -2.21 23.34
N ARG A 49 3.58 -3.51 23.25
CA ARG A 49 4.10 -4.38 22.15
C ARG A 49 3.69 -3.88 20.78
N ILE A 50 2.42 -3.46 20.62
CA ILE A 50 1.91 -2.89 19.37
C ILE A 50 2.68 -1.60 19.04
N ALA A 51 2.84 -0.71 20.01
CA ALA A 51 3.58 0.54 19.84
C ALA A 51 5.05 0.30 19.45
N LEU A 52 5.73 -0.63 20.10
CA LEU A 52 7.13 -0.97 19.78
C LEU A 52 7.25 -1.59 18.37
N ALA A 53 6.34 -2.47 17.98
CA ALA A 53 6.34 -3.05 16.64
C ALA A 53 6.08 -1.99 15.55
N GLU A 54 5.13 -1.08 15.78
CA GLU A 54 4.82 0.03 14.89
C GLU A 54 6.00 0.99 14.77
N TRP A 55 6.59 1.37 15.93
CA TRP A 55 7.76 2.24 15.95
C TRP A 55 8.96 1.60 15.24
N GLY A 56 9.29 0.35 15.54
CA GLY A 56 10.39 -0.38 14.93
C GLY A 56 10.24 -0.48 13.41
N MET A 57 9.02 -0.78 12.92
CA MET A 57 8.77 -0.85 11.48
C MET A 57 8.78 0.54 10.83
N SER A 58 8.26 1.57 11.49
CA SER A 58 8.31 2.96 11.01
C SER A 58 9.74 3.48 10.93
N ALA A 59 10.59 3.15 11.92
CA ALA A 59 12.01 3.49 11.90
C ALA A 59 12.74 2.79 10.75
N LEU A 60 12.47 1.49 10.53
CA LEU A 60 13.04 0.75 9.41
C LEU A 60 12.63 1.35 8.06
N VAL A 61 11.34 1.63 7.89
CA VAL A 61 10.80 2.29 6.69
C VAL A 61 11.47 3.63 6.45
N SER A 62 11.65 4.45 7.48
CA SER A 62 12.32 5.74 7.39
C SER A 62 13.80 5.58 7.01
N ALA A 63 14.51 4.64 7.63
CA ALA A 63 15.92 4.37 7.36
C ALA A 63 16.17 3.84 5.93
N THR A 64 15.21 3.07 5.37
CA THR A 64 15.33 2.50 4.03
C THR A 64 14.85 3.46 2.92
N ARG A 65 14.20 4.57 3.23
CA ARG A 65 13.70 5.53 2.23
C ARG A 65 14.73 6.05 1.24
N PRO A 66 15.96 6.42 1.64
CA PRO A 66 16.98 6.86 0.70
C PRO A 66 17.32 5.79 -0.35
N ALA A 67 17.11 4.51 -0.03
CA ALA A 67 17.29 3.39 -0.95
C ALA A 67 16.09 3.11 -1.85
N GLY A 68 15.04 3.94 -1.82
CA GLY A 68 13.83 3.77 -2.62
C GLY A 68 14.02 3.83 -4.14
N PHE A 69 15.20 4.22 -4.64
CA PHE A 69 15.57 4.14 -6.05
C PHE A 69 16.11 2.76 -6.46
N LEU A 70 16.52 1.94 -5.49
CA LEU A 70 17.05 0.60 -5.76
C LEU A 70 15.92 -0.38 -6.09
N ALA A 71 16.26 -1.46 -6.79
CA ALA A 71 15.35 -2.55 -7.02
C ALA A 71 14.97 -3.24 -5.69
N LEU A 72 13.70 -3.67 -5.58
CA LEU A 72 13.26 -4.43 -4.43
C LEU A 72 13.86 -5.84 -4.42
N PRO A 73 14.02 -6.48 -3.25
CA PRO A 73 14.26 -7.90 -3.16
C PRO A 73 13.22 -8.67 -3.98
N GLY A 74 13.67 -9.61 -4.81
CA GLY A 74 12.77 -10.39 -5.66
C GLY A 74 12.53 -9.82 -7.06
N ALA A 75 13.14 -8.70 -7.42
CA ALA A 75 13.04 -8.15 -8.78
C ALA A 75 13.52 -9.12 -9.88
N GLN A 76 14.40 -10.08 -9.53
CA GLN A 76 14.94 -11.11 -10.43
C GLN A 76 14.25 -12.48 -10.27
N VAL A 77 13.33 -12.63 -9.33
CA VAL A 77 12.63 -13.91 -9.11
C VAL A 77 11.70 -14.18 -10.28
N ARG A 78 11.77 -15.39 -10.83
CA ARG A 78 10.84 -15.88 -11.85
C ARG A 78 9.73 -16.66 -11.15
N GLY A 79 8.63 -15.98 -10.89
CA GLY A 79 7.41 -16.57 -10.31
C GLY A 79 6.29 -16.71 -11.35
N PRO A 80 5.12 -17.17 -10.92
CA PRO A 80 3.99 -17.42 -11.81
C PRO A 80 3.44 -16.14 -12.46
N ARG A 81 3.50 -15.01 -11.76
CA ARG A 81 3.08 -13.69 -12.24
C ARG A 81 3.94 -12.58 -11.62
N PRO A 82 4.13 -11.44 -12.32
CA PRO A 82 4.73 -10.25 -11.72
C PRO A 82 3.89 -9.73 -10.55
N VAL A 83 4.56 -9.31 -9.49
CA VAL A 83 3.93 -8.70 -8.32
C VAL A 83 4.29 -7.22 -8.27
N ILE A 84 3.30 -6.34 -8.42
CA ILE A 84 3.47 -4.89 -8.33
C ILE A 84 3.08 -4.44 -6.93
N VAL A 85 4.00 -3.79 -6.21
CA VAL A 85 3.72 -3.23 -4.89
C VAL A 85 3.53 -1.72 -4.97
N MET A 86 2.51 -1.20 -4.27
CA MET A 86 2.07 0.21 -4.31
C MET A 86 2.10 0.79 -2.89
N HIS A 87 2.97 1.77 -2.68
CA HIS A 87 3.14 2.41 -1.36
C HIS A 87 1.99 3.36 -0.99
N GLY A 88 1.93 3.72 0.30
CA GLY A 88 0.96 4.64 0.84
C GLY A 88 1.34 6.13 0.65
N TYR A 89 0.52 6.99 1.25
CA TYR A 89 0.70 8.44 1.25
C TYR A 89 2.06 8.83 1.83
N ALA A 90 2.77 9.74 1.14
CA ALA A 90 4.09 10.23 1.51
C ALA A 90 5.15 9.14 1.74
N MET A 91 5.01 7.99 1.12
CA MET A 91 5.90 6.83 1.19
C MET A 91 6.60 6.58 -0.16
N ASN A 92 7.42 5.54 -0.24
CA ASN A 92 8.00 5.00 -1.47
C ASN A 92 8.09 3.46 -1.41
N ARG A 93 8.55 2.83 -2.49
CA ARG A 93 8.62 1.35 -2.59
C ARG A 93 9.52 0.68 -1.54
N ALA A 94 10.49 1.40 -0.94
CA ALA A 94 11.35 0.82 0.11
C ALA A 94 10.56 0.32 1.32
N ASN A 95 9.35 0.81 1.53
CA ASN A 95 8.45 0.31 2.57
C ASN A 95 8.17 -1.20 2.46
N PHE A 96 8.28 -1.72 1.25
CA PHE A 96 8.01 -3.13 0.96
C PHE A 96 9.23 -4.05 1.10
N VAL A 97 10.42 -3.54 1.46
CA VAL A 97 11.65 -4.34 1.47
C VAL A 97 11.52 -5.63 2.28
N VAL A 98 10.88 -5.58 3.44
CA VAL A 98 10.66 -6.75 4.30
C VAL A 98 9.64 -7.71 3.69
N LEU A 99 8.51 -7.20 3.24
CA LEU A 99 7.47 -8.00 2.60
C LEU A 99 8.00 -8.61 1.31
N ALA A 100 8.61 -7.82 0.44
CA ALA A 100 9.20 -8.28 -0.82
C ALA A 100 10.22 -9.41 -0.62
N SER A 101 11.10 -9.30 0.40
CA SER A 101 12.03 -10.38 0.75
C SER A 101 11.33 -11.69 1.10
N ARG A 102 10.17 -11.62 1.76
CA ARG A 102 9.41 -12.83 2.12
C ARG A 102 8.69 -13.43 0.91
N LEU A 103 8.09 -12.59 0.08
CA LEU A 103 7.45 -13.02 -1.17
C LEU A 103 8.46 -13.66 -2.12
N ALA A 104 9.64 -13.06 -2.25
CA ALA A 104 10.75 -13.58 -3.06
C ALA A 104 11.20 -14.98 -2.59
N ARG A 105 11.36 -15.17 -1.26
CA ARG A 105 11.68 -16.49 -0.70
C ARG A 105 10.60 -17.53 -0.91
N ALA A 106 9.36 -17.09 -1.10
CA ALA A 106 8.22 -17.96 -1.44
C ALA A 106 8.11 -18.26 -2.95
N GLY A 107 9.06 -17.76 -3.76
CA GLY A 107 9.09 -17.95 -5.22
C GLY A 107 8.09 -17.07 -5.99
N LEU A 108 7.58 -16.00 -5.37
CA LEU A 108 6.70 -15.04 -6.02
C LEU A 108 7.52 -13.90 -6.64
N GLY A 109 7.13 -13.46 -7.84
CA GLY A 109 7.81 -12.38 -8.55
C GLY A 109 7.80 -12.57 -10.08
N PRO A 110 8.47 -11.67 -10.84
CA PRO A 110 9.32 -10.57 -10.33
C PRO A 110 8.54 -9.56 -9.50
N ILE A 111 9.18 -9.03 -8.43
CA ILE A 111 8.57 -8.04 -7.56
C ILE A 111 9.06 -6.66 -7.98
N VAL A 112 8.14 -5.79 -8.35
CA VAL A 112 8.42 -4.43 -8.82
C VAL A 112 7.64 -3.39 -8.02
N GLY A 113 8.30 -2.29 -7.69
CA GLY A 113 7.69 -1.18 -6.95
C GLY A 113 7.14 -0.13 -7.90
N PHE A 114 5.88 0.19 -7.76
CA PHE A 114 5.23 1.30 -8.44
C PHE A 114 5.44 2.60 -7.65
N GLU A 115 6.04 3.61 -8.31
CA GLU A 115 6.26 4.95 -7.76
C GLU A 115 5.31 5.93 -8.42
N TYR A 116 4.58 6.69 -7.61
CA TYR A 116 3.64 7.69 -8.08
C TYR A 116 3.61 8.92 -7.16
N TRP A 117 3.05 10.02 -7.65
CA TRP A 117 2.91 11.23 -6.87
C TRP A 117 1.73 11.14 -5.90
N THR A 118 2.01 10.88 -4.61
CA THR A 118 0.99 10.62 -3.60
C THR A 118 0.20 11.87 -3.17
N LEU A 119 0.62 13.08 -3.54
CA LEU A 119 -0.14 14.31 -3.26
C LEU A 119 -1.15 14.62 -4.38
N GLY A 120 -1.09 13.88 -5.48
CA GLY A 120 -1.98 14.01 -6.62
C GLY A 120 -3.34 13.34 -6.40
N ARG A 121 -4.22 13.42 -7.40
CA ARG A 121 -5.51 12.75 -7.38
C ARG A 121 -5.36 11.24 -7.48
N THR A 122 -6.16 10.48 -6.74
CA THR A 122 -6.20 9.01 -6.80
C THR A 122 -6.42 8.50 -8.23
N ALA A 123 -7.31 9.14 -8.99
CA ALA A 123 -7.56 8.80 -10.38
C ALA A 123 -6.32 8.99 -11.28
N ALA A 124 -5.47 9.97 -11.00
CA ALA A 124 -4.21 10.16 -11.73
C ALA A 124 -3.20 9.05 -11.39
N GLY A 125 -3.09 8.68 -10.12
CA GLY A 125 -2.29 7.54 -9.67
C GLY A 125 -2.74 6.23 -10.31
N ALA A 126 -4.05 6.00 -10.40
CA ALA A 126 -4.61 4.81 -11.04
C ALA A 126 -4.33 4.75 -12.56
N ARG A 127 -4.36 5.88 -13.27
CA ARG A 127 -3.95 5.92 -14.69
C ARG A 127 -2.46 5.62 -14.86
N GLN A 128 -1.61 6.20 -14.00
CA GLN A 128 -0.18 5.90 -14.01
C GLN A 128 0.09 4.42 -13.71
N LEU A 129 -0.69 3.82 -12.79
CA LEU A 129 -0.64 2.39 -12.51
C LEU A 129 -0.99 1.56 -13.75
N GLY A 130 -2.01 1.98 -14.53
CA GLY A 130 -2.38 1.31 -15.77
C GLY A 130 -1.20 1.24 -16.75
N TRP A 131 -0.55 2.37 -17.03
CA TRP A 131 0.64 2.39 -17.90
C TRP A 131 1.79 1.54 -17.35
N PHE A 132 1.97 1.53 -16.04
CA PHE A 132 3.01 0.71 -15.39
C PHE A 132 2.68 -0.79 -15.46
N VAL A 133 1.42 -1.16 -15.32
CA VAL A 133 0.96 -2.56 -15.51
C VAL A 133 1.25 -3.01 -16.94
N ASP A 134 0.93 -2.19 -17.94
CA ASP A 134 1.21 -2.51 -19.34
C ASP A 134 2.72 -2.67 -19.60
N GLU A 135 3.56 -1.75 -19.08
CA GLU A 135 5.03 -1.86 -19.16
C GLU A 135 5.54 -3.16 -18.53
N VAL A 136 5.03 -3.52 -17.33
CA VAL A 136 5.46 -4.74 -16.63
C VAL A 136 5.04 -6.00 -17.41
N ARG A 137 3.82 -6.01 -17.94
CA ARG A 137 3.32 -7.13 -18.76
C ARG A 137 4.12 -7.30 -20.05
N GLU A 138 4.41 -6.23 -20.76
CA GLU A 138 5.24 -6.25 -21.97
C GLU A 138 6.65 -6.77 -21.69
N ARG A 139 7.28 -6.29 -20.62
CA ARG A 139 8.65 -6.69 -20.24
C ARG A 139 8.77 -8.13 -19.76
N THR A 140 7.71 -8.67 -19.18
CA THR A 140 7.70 -10.03 -18.60
C THR A 140 7.01 -11.06 -19.47
N GLY A 141 6.26 -10.64 -20.48
CA GLY A 141 5.40 -11.51 -21.30
C GLY A 141 4.17 -12.02 -20.54
N ALA A 142 3.87 -11.48 -19.34
CA ALA A 142 2.77 -11.94 -18.53
C ALA A 142 1.43 -11.39 -19.02
N ALA A 143 0.40 -12.23 -19.07
CA ALA A 143 -0.96 -11.79 -19.40
C ALA A 143 -1.57 -10.96 -18.25
N GLU A 144 -1.24 -11.29 -17.01
CA GLU A 144 -1.79 -10.70 -15.80
C GLU A 144 -0.70 -10.39 -14.78
N VAL A 145 -1.01 -9.51 -13.85
CA VAL A 145 -0.16 -9.18 -12.70
C VAL A 145 -0.91 -9.39 -11.38
N ASP A 146 -0.16 -9.52 -10.29
CA ASP A 146 -0.69 -9.40 -8.95
C ASP A 146 -0.36 -8.00 -8.38
N LEU A 147 -1.31 -7.36 -7.71
CA LEU A 147 -1.15 -6.07 -7.09
C LEU A 147 -1.19 -6.19 -5.56
N ILE A 148 -0.26 -5.50 -4.87
CA ILE A 148 -0.28 -5.36 -3.41
C ILE A 148 -0.20 -3.88 -3.07
N GLY A 149 -1.26 -3.34 -2.45
CA GLY A 149 -1.33 -1.93 -2.08
C GLY A 149 -1.35 -1.73 -0.57
N HIS A 150 -0.47 -0.86 -0.05
CA HIS A 150 -0.50 -0.44 1.33
C HIS A 150 -1.18 0.92 1.47
N SER A 151 -2.10 1.06 2.43
CA SER A 151 -2.75 2.32 2.74
C SER A 151 -3.39 2.94 1.47
N MET A 152 -3.09 4.19 1.13
CA MET A 152 -3.56 4.85 -0.09
C MET A 152 -3.25 4.04 -1.37
N GLY A 153 -2.14 3.29 -1.41
CA GLY A 153 -1.79 2.45 -2.56
C GLY A 153 -2.85 1.38 -2.87
N GLY A 154 -3.51 0.82 -1.85
CA GLY A 154 -4.61 -0.10 -2.06
C GLY A 154 -5.87 0.57 -2.60
N VAL A 155 -6.13 1.84 -2.24
CA VAL A 155 -7.22 2.63 -2.82
C VAL A 155 -6.96 2.92 -4.30
N VAL A 156 -5.70 3.25 -4.66
CA VAL A 156 -5.27 3.43 -6.05
C VAL A 156 -5.46 2.13 -6.85
N GLY A 157 -5.04 0.99 -6.30
CA GLY A 157 -5.25 -0.32 -6.91
C GLY A 157 -6.72 -0.67 -7.10
N ARG A 158 -7.56 -0.44 -6.07
CA ARG A 158 -9.01 -0.65 -6.19
C ARG A 158 -9.62 0.27 -7.25
N TYR A 159 -9.25 1.56 -7.28
CA TYR A 159 -9.71 2.47 -8.33
C TYR A 159 -9.33 1.95 -9.72
N TYR A 160 -8.11 1.45 -9.88
CA TYR A 160 -7.64 0.92 -11.15
C TYR A 160 -8.49 -0.26 -11.63
N ILE A 161 -8.74 -1.26 -10.79
CA ILE A 161 -9.52 -2.44 -11.19
C ILE A 161 -11.01 -2.15 -11.36
N THR A 162 -11.61 -1.22 -10.57
CA THR A 162 -13.07 -1.02 -10.61
C THR A 162 -13.51 0.14 -11.51
N LEU A 163 -12.68 1.18 -11.70
CA LEU A 163 -13.09 2.42 -12.36
C LEU A 163 -12.19 2.85 -13.53
N ALA A 164 -11.05 2.17 -13.74
CA ALA A 164 -10.07 2.53 -14.76
C ALA A 164 -9.71 1.37 -15.72
N GLY A 165 -10.54 0.32 -15.77
CA GLY A 165 -10.45 -0.77 -16.75
C GLY A 165 -9.33 -1.78 -16.49
N GLY A 166 -8.75 -1.78 -15.27
CA GLY A 166 -7.65 -2.65 -14.89
C GLY A 166 -8.05 -4.09 -14.57
N ASP A 167 -9.34 -4.37 -14.35
CA ASP A 167 -9.83 -5.67 -13.88
C ASP A 167 -9.26 -6.85 -14.68
N ARG A 168 -9.35 -6.78 -16.01
CA ARG A 168 -8.90 -7.84 -16.93
C ARG A 168 -7.40 -8.15 -16.92
N PHE A 169 -6.58 -7.29 -16.30
CA PHE A 169 -5.11 -7.42 -16.27
C PHE A 169 -4.57 -7.80 -14.89
N VAL A 170 -5.45 -7.86 -13.89
CA VAL A 170 -5.08 -8.11 -12.50
C VAL A 170 -5.70 -9.42 -12.04
N LYS A 171 -4.87 -10.36 -11.63
CA LYS A 171 -5.36 -11.62 -11.05
C LYS A 171 -5.78 -11.46 -9.60
N ASN A 172 -4.92 -10.84 -8.79
CA ASN A 172 -5.18 -10.58 -7.39
C ASN A 172 -4.85 -9.13 -7.04
N LEU A 173 -5.72 -8.47 -6.30
CA LEU A 173 -5.41 -7.23 -5.58
C LEU A 173 -5.50 -7.51 -4.09
N VAL A 174 -4.36 -7.43 -3.39
CA VAL A 174 -4.32 -7.49 -1.93
C VAL A 174 -4.06 -6.09 -1.38
N THR A 175 -4.94 -5.60 -0.52
CA THR A 175 -4.81 -4.29 0.11
C THR A 175 -4.50 -4.44 1.60
N ILE A 176 -3.58 -3.63 2.12
CA ILE A 176 -3.06 -3.72 3.49
C ILE A 176 -3.30 -2.37 4.18
N GLY A 177 -4.13 -2.33 5.20
CA GLY A 177 -4.46 -1.11 5.95
C GLY A 177 -5.01 0.01 5.06
N SER A 178 -5.83 -0.30 4.06
CA SER A 178 -6.26 0.66 3.05
C SER A 178 -7.61 1.27 3.40
N PRO A 179 -7.74 2.63 3.36
CA PRO A 179 -8.95 3.34 3.75
C PRO A 179 -9.99 3.34 2.60
N HIS A 180 -10.55 2.19 2.29
CA HIS A 180 -11.53 2.03 1.21
C HIS A 180 -12.84 2.78 1.45
N TRP A 181 -13.19 3.04 2.71
CA TRP A 181 -14.34 3.81 3.14
C TRP A 181 -13.96 5.22 3.61
N GLY A 182 -12.66 5.53 3.55
CA GLY A 182 -12.10 6.79 4.03
C GLY A 182 -11.44 6.66 5.40
N THR A 183 -10.86 7.77 5.84
CA THR A 183 -10.24 7.92 7.18
C THR A 183 -10.20 9.40 7.57
N ASP A 184 -10.44 9.70 8.86
CA ASP A 184 -10.35 11.07 9.40
C ASP A 184 -8.92 11.60 9.40
N VAL A 185 -7.93 10.71 9.50
CA VAL A 185 -6.51 11.07 9.49
C VAL A 185 -6.10 11.77 8.19
N SER A 186 -6.81 11.53 7.08
CA SER A 186 -6.55 12.21 5.82
C SER A 186 -6.71 13.73 5.93
N ALA A 187 -7.51 14.25 6.86
CA ALA A 187 -7.71 15.69 7.07
C ALA A 187 -6.43 16.46 7.49
N ILE A 188 -5.43 15.74 8.03
CA ILE A 188 -4.20 16.35 8.55
C ILE A 188 -3.09 16.40 7.49
N GLY A 189 -3.28 15.74 6.37
CA GLY A 189 -2.33 15.69 5.27
C GLY A 189 -2.33 16.95 4.41
N VAL A 190 -1.62 16.89 3.28
CA VAL A 190 -1.61 17.90 2.22
C VAL A 190 -1.92 17.26 0.86
N GLY A 191 -2.36 18.08 -0.10
CA GLY A 191 -2.68 17.64 -1.45
C GLY A 191 -4.10 17.08 -1.60
N HIS A 192 -4.37 16.45 -2.72
CA HIS A 192 -5.70 15.91 -3.05
C HIS A 192 -6.18 14.80 -2.12
N PRO A 193 -5.34 13.87 -1.64
CA PRO A 193 -5.76 12.78 -0.76
C PRO A 193 -6.45 13.24 0.52
N THR A 194 -6.10 14.43 1.04
CA THR A 194 -6.71 14.99 2.26
C THR A 194 -8.23 15.17 2.13
N ARG A 195 -8.73 15.34 0.93
CA ARG A 195 -10.16 15.47 0.63
C ARG A 195 -10.74 14.20 0.03
N GLU A 196 -9.96 13.50 -0.79
CA GLU A 196 -10.41 12.31 -1.50
C GLU A 196 -10.58 11.10 -0.57
N LEU A 197 -9.74 10.99 0.48
CA LEU A 197 -9.76 9.88 1.43
C LEU A 197 -10.53 10.17 2.73
N LEU A 198 -11.26 11.28 2.83
CA LEU A 198 -12.19 11.52 3.93
C LEU A 198 -13.42 10.60 3.79
N PHE A 199 -14.01 10.22 4.95
CA PHE A 199 -15.30 9.55 4.97
C PHE A 199 -16.34 10.35 4.18
N GLY A 200 -17.15 9.66 3.36
CA GLY A 200 -18.21 10.28 2.57
C GLY A 200 -17.73 11.15 1.41
N SER A 201 -16.43 11.17 1.10
CA SER A 201 -15.92 11.91 -0.06
C SER A 201 -16.50 11.38 -1.38
N LYS A 202 -16.46 12.22 -2.42
CA LYS A 202 -16.91 11.80 -3.77
C LYS A 202 -16.14 10.59 -4.29
N LEU A 203 -14.84 10.45 -3.95
CA LEU A 203 -14.05 9.29 -4.34
C LEU A 203 -14.54 8.04 -3.62
N VAL A 204 -14.69 8.11 -2.29
CA VAL A 204 -15.19 7.00 -1.46
C VAL A 204 -16.57 6.57 -1.94
N ALA A 205 -17.49 7.52 -2.15
CA ALA A 205 -18.84 7.23 -2.64
C ALA A 205 -18.82 6.50 -3.99
N ARG A 206 -17.97 6.93 -4.93
CA ARG A 206 -17.81 6.27 -6.24
C ARG A 206 -17.27 4.86 -6.12
N LEU A 207 -16.27 4.64 -5.27
CA LEU A 207 -15.70 3.31 -5.04
C LEU A 207 -16.70 2.39 -4.33
N THR A 208 -17.51 2.93 -3.43
CA THR A 208 -18.55 2.16 -2.73
C THR A 208 -19.70 1.74 -3.66
N ALA A 209 -20.08 2.63 -4.59
CA ALA A 209 -21.13 2.36 -5.57
C ALA A 209 -20.65 1.50 -6.75
N ALA A 210 -19.33 1.32 -6.93
CA ALA A 210 -18.80 0.52 -8.02
C ALA A 210 -19.12 -0.97 -7.81
N PRO A 211 -19.49 -1.71 -8.87
CA PRO A 211 -19.66 -3.14 -8.78
C PRO A 211 -18.35 -3.83 -8.36
N PRO A 212 -18.43 -5.02 -7.75
CA PRO A 212 -17.24 -5.82 -7.52
C PRO A 212 -16.53 -6.13 -8.85
N PRO A 213 -15.20 -6.31 -8.83
CA PRO A 213 -14.48 -6.73 -10.02
C PRO A 213 -14.98 -8.11 -10.47
N GLU A 214 -15.05 -8.32 -11.78
CA GLU A 214 -15.52 -9.58 -12.38
C GLU A 214 -14.40 -10.62 -12.46
N HIS A 215 -13.16 -10.15 -12.65
CA HIS A 215 -11.99 -11.00 -12.92
C HIS A 215 -11.00 -10.98 -11.75
N ALA A 216 -10.61 -9.80 -11.26
CA ALA A 216 -9.63 -9.65 -10.19
C ALA A 216 -10.21 -10.10 -8.84
N ARG A 217 -9.45 -10.91 -8.11
CA ARG A 217 -9.78 -11.27 -6.73
C ARG A 217 -9.29 -10.18 -5.78
N LEU A 218 -10.21 -9.58 -5.03
CA LEU A 218 -9.87 -8.56 -4.03
C LEU A 218 -9.77 -9.19 -2.64
N THR A 219 -8.64 -8.95 -1.96
CA THR A 219 -8.47 -9.27 -0.54
C THR A 219 -8.12 -8.01 0.24
N THR A 220 -8.82 -7.76 1.34
CA THR A 220 -8.55 -6.66 2.27
C THR A 220 -7.93 -7.20 3.55
N ILE A 221 -6.75 -6.68 3.92
CA ILE A 221 -6.05 -7.00 5.18
C ILE A 221 -6.09 -5.75 6.05
N LEU A 222 -6.70 -5.86 7.22
CA LEU A 222 -6.94 -4.77 8.15
C LEU A 222 -6.46 -5.15 9.56
N SER A 223 -6.40 -4.17 10.46
CA SER A 223 -6.14 -4.41 11.88
C SER A 223 -6.99 -3.51 12.77
N GLN A 224 -7.50 -4.07 13.86
CA GLN A 224 -8.18 -3.31 14.93
C GLN A 224 -7.22 -2.39 15.69
N ALA A 225 -5.92 -2.73 15.70
CA ALA A 225 -4.89 -1.91 16.33
C ALA A 225 -4.28 -0.86 15.39
N ASP A 226 -4.71 -0.80 14.13
CA ASP A 226 -4.33 0.26 13.20
C ASP A 226 -4.96 1.59 13.65
N ALA A 227 -4.11 2.56 14.01
CA ALA A 227 -4.58 3.86 14.49
C ALA A 227 -4.93 4.84 13.37
N LEU A 228 -4.52 4.56 12.13
CA LEU A 228 -4.78 5.40 10.96
C LEU A 228 -5.99 4.92 10.18
N VAL A 229 -6.16 3.61 10.07
CA VAL A 229 -7.26 2.96 9.34
C VAL A 229 -7.79 1.79 10.17
N PRO A 230 -8.51 2.07 11.27
CA PRO A 230 -9.07 1.02 12.13
C PRO A 230 -9.99 0.09 11.36
N ALA A 231 -9.90 -1.22 11.60
CA ALA A 231 -10.69 -2.23 10.86
C ALA A 231 -12.20 -2.02 11.03
N GLU A 232 -12.65 -1.53 12.19
CA GLU A 232 -14.06 -1.24 12.48
C GLU A 232 -14.62 -0.09 11.64
N SER A 233 -13.76 0.83 11.15
CA SER A 233 -14.16 1.93 10.27
C SER A 233 -14.17 1.52 8.79
N GLN A 234 -13.80 0.29 8.48
CA GLN A 234 -13.71 -0.23 7.12
C GLN A 234 -14.67 -1.42 6.95
N PRO A 235 -15.93 -1.18 6.58
CA PRO A 235 -16.90 -2.24 6.29
C PRO A 235 -16.43 -3.18 5.19
N GLU A 236 -17.12 -4.30 5.05
CA GLU A 236 -16.85 -5.27 4.00
C GLU A 236 -17.10 -4.68 2.60
N ILE A 237 -16.29 -5.08 1.65
CA ILE A 237 -16.46 -4.76 0.24
C ILE A 237 -17.07 -5.99 -0.43
N ALA A 238 -18.17 -5.82 -1.15
CA ALA A 238 -18.82 -6.91 -1.84
C ALA A 238 -17.85 -7.67 -2.75
N GLY A 239 -17.84 -9.00 -2.64
CA GLY A 239 -16.96 -9.87 -3.40
C GLY A 239 -15.49 -9.90 -2.94
N ALA A 240 -15.13 -9.17 -1.89
CA ALA A 240 -13.77 -9.17 -1.36
C ALA A 240 -13.62 -10.14 -0.17
N GLU A 241 -12.49 -10.84 -0.13
CA GLU A 241 -12.07 -11.55 1.09
C GLU A 241 -11.58 -10.53 2.13
N ARG A 242 -11.98 -10.67 3.39
CA ARG A 242 -11.60 -9.77 4.49
C ARG A 242 -10.83 -10.52 5.55
N ILE A 243 -9.62 -10.03 5.88
CA ILE A 243 -8.75 -10.57 6.93
C ILE A 243 -8.50 -9.47 7.95
N VAL A 244 -8.76 -9.75 9.22
CA VAL A 244 -8.59 -8.77 10.30
C VAL A 244 -7.65 -9.32 11.37
N TYR A 245 -6.60 -8.55 11.64
CA TYR A 245 -5.72 -8.76 12.79
C TYR A 245 -6.15 -7.82 13.93
N ASP A 246 -5.73 -8.14 15.14
CA ASP A 246 -6.11 -7.35 16.31
C ASP A 246 -4.92 -6.65 17.00
N ASP A 247 -3.69 -6.95 16.57
CA ASP A 247 -2.45 -6.65 17.27
C ASP A 247 -1.36 -6.01 16.41
N LEU A 248 -1.67 -5.54 15.21
CA LEU A 248 -0.72 -4.92 14.28
C LEU A 248 -1.06 -3.45 14.07
N GLY A 249 -0.08 -2.56 14.20
CA GLY A 249 -0.20 -1.17 13.79
C GLY A 249 -0.16 -1.02 12.26
N HIS A 250 -0.39 0.20 11.77
CA HIS A 250 -0.53 0.51 10.34
C HIS A 250 0.69 0.10 9.50
N VAL A 251 1.87 0.52 9.92
CA VAL A 251 3.13 0.21 9.21
C VAL A 251 3.63 -1.19 9.59
N ALA A 252 3.38 -1.64 10.82
CA ALA A 252 3.73 -2.97 11.30
C ALA A 252 3.08 -4.10 10.49
N LEU A 253 1.92 -3.86 9.85
CA LEU A 253 1.30 -4.79 8.90
C LEU A 253 2.29 -5.22 7.82
N LEU A 254 3.12 -4.30 7.27
CA LEU A 254 4.12 -4.61 6.23
C LEU A 254 5.26 -5.50 6.74
N GLY A 255 5.57 -5.44 8.04
CA GLY A 255 6.59 -6.23 8.70
C GLY A 255 6.11 -7.59 9.21
N SER A 256 4.82 -7.88 9.21
CA SER A 256 4.26 -9.08 9.82
C SER A 256 4.49 -10.34 8.97
N ARG A 257 4.95 -11.42 9.61
CA ARG A 257 5.05 -12.74 8.96
C ARG A 257 3.66 -13.32 8.66
N ARG A 258 2.69 -13.09 9.55
CA ARG A 258 1.30 -13.55 9.36
C ARG A 258 0.65 -12.88 8.15
N VAL A 259 0.86 -11.58 7.99
CA VAL A 259 0.37 -10.84 6.82
C VAL A 259 1.06 -11.34 5.54
N ALA A 260 2.39 -11.52 5.56
CA ALA A 260 3.10 -12.05 4.41
C ALA A 260 2.60 -13.45 4.02
N GLN A 261 2.37 -14.35 4.98
CA GLN A 261 1.84 -15.67 4.70
C GLN A 261 0.42 -15.60 4.10
N ALA A 262 -0.45 -14.77 4.67
CA ALA A 262 -1.78 -14.55 4.13
C ALA A 262 -1.74 -14.06 2.67
N ILE A 263 -0.81 -13.17 2.31
CA ILE A 263 -0.61 -12.71 0.93
C ILE A 263 -0.12 -13.85 0.04
N ILE A 264 0.93 -14.59 0.46
CA ILE A 264 1.48 -15.71 -0.29
C ILE A 264 0.38 -16.72 -0.66
N ASP A 265 -0.48 -17.07 0.30
CA ASP A 265 -1.56 -18.02 0.10
C ASP A 265 -2.58 -17.53 -0.95
N ARG A 266 -2.81 -16.21 -1.07
CA ARG A 266 -3.74 -15.64 -2.05
C ARG A 266 -3.12 -15.55 -3.44
N LEU A 267 -1.86 -15.16 -3.52
CA LEU A 267 -1.18 -15.04 -4.81
C LEU A 267 -0.88 -16.40 -5.48
N ARG A 268 -0.92 -17.49 -4.71
CA ARG A 268 -0.75 -18.86 -5.24
C ARG A 268 -2.04 -19.48 -5.80
N ARG A 269 -3.17 -18.88 -5.52
CA ARG A 269 -4.48 -19.28 -6.06
C ARG A 269 -4.68 -18.75 -7.48
#